data_1c0dccaca8deef5eaef1098f2278957d
#
_entry.id   1c0dccaca8deef5eaef1098f2278957d
#
_cell.length_a   1.000
_cell.length_b   1.000
_cell.length_c   1.000
_cell.angle_alpha   90.00
_cell.angle_beta   90.00
_cell.angle_gamma   90.00
#
_symmetry.space_group_name_H-M   'P 1'
#
loop_
_entity.id
_entity.type
_entity.pdbx_description
1 polymer ?
#
loop_
_entity_poly.entity_id
_entity_poly.type
_entity_poly.pdbx_seq_one_letter_code
_entity_poly.pdbx_strand_id
1 'polypeptide(L)'
;MGEGFVFDYYYGIEAEQFSFYRVPRLLIKDKRFKGLSSDAKLLYGLMLDRMSLSVKNRWFDEDNRAYIYYTVEEIMNDLGCSHGTCTKIMSELDNRKGIGLIEKKRQGLGRPDIIYVKNFVTACASGPIAVSYTHLRAHETCADL
;
A
#
# COMPACT_ATOMS: atom_id res chain seq x y z
N MET A 1 31.25 1.23 12.95
CA MET A 1 31.02 1.56 12.46
C MET A 1 31.61 1.61 11.52
N GLY A 2 31.78 1.37 11.25
CA GLY A 2 32.44 1.34 10.51
C GLY A 2 32.52 1.91 9.31
N GLU A 3 32.28 1.56 8.47
CA GLU A 3 32.40 2.02 7.41
C GLU A 3 31.58 2.91 7.16
N GLY A 4 31.17 3.55 7.48
CA GLY A 4 30.31 4.53 7.26
C GLY A 4 30.17 4.92 5.87
N PHE A 5 28.99 5.31 5.51
CA PHE A 5 28.77 5.75 4.18
C PHE A 5 28.74 7.26 4.23
N VAL A 6 29.18 7.88 3.17
CA VAL A 6 29.13 9.31 3.08
C VAL A 6 28.15 9.63 1.97
N PHE A 7 27.09 10.34 2.28
CA PHE A 7 26.08 10.68 1.29
C PHE A 7 26.32 12.09 0.75
N ASP A 8 26.13 12.26 -0.51
CA ASP A 8 26.36 13.55 -1.13
C ASP A 8 25.09 14.36 -1.20
N TYR A 9 25.21 15.61 -1.54
CA TYR A 9 24.05 16.47 -1.67
C TYR A 9 23.42 16.27 -3.03
N TYR A 10 22.16 16.62 -3.16
CA TYR A 10 21.54 16.62 -4.47
C TYR A 10 21.86 17.94 -5.14
N TYR A 11 22.14 17.91 -6.42
CA TYR A 11 22.43 19.10 -7.15
C TYR A 11 21.45 19.26 -8.30
N GLY A 12 20.76 20.37 -8.33
CA GLY A 12 19.87 20.64 -9.45
C GLY A 12 18.75 19.63 -9.62
N ILE A 13 18.52 19.26 -10.82
CA ILE A 13 17.41 18.36 -11.08
C ILE A 13 17.73 16.91 -10.83
N GLU A 14 18.92 16.61 -10.38
CA GLU A 14 19.26 15.25 -10.10
C GLU A 14 18.31 14.64 -9.11
N ALA A 15 17.73 15.47 -8.26
CA ALA A 15 16.84 14.95 -7.23
C ALA A 15 15.60 14.28 -7.83
N GLU A 16 15.33 14.49 -9.07
CA GLU A 16 14.16 13.92 -9.67
C GLU A 16 14.40 12.64 -10.45
N GLN A 17 15.59 12.12 -10.40
CA GLN A 17 15.91 10.97 -11.19
C GLN A 17 15.76 9.62 -10.53
N PHE A 18 15.10 9.53 -9.44
CA PHE A 18 15.04 8.27 -8.73
C PHE A 18 13.65 7.67 -8.74
N SER A 19 13.56 6.37 -8.63
CA SER A 19 12.27 5.75 -8.52
C SER A 19 11.88 5.70 -7.05
N PHE A 20 10.62 5.77 -6.78
CA PHE A 20 10.15 5.83 -5.42
C PHE A 20 8.96 4.93 -5.22
N TYR A 21 8.82 4.43 -4.02
CA TYR A 21 7.55 3.87 -3.60
C TYR A 21 6.72 5.06 -3.13
N ARG A 22 5.43 4.99 -3.29
CA ARG A 22 4.57 6.10 -2.92
C ARG A 22 3.68 5.73 -1.75
N VAL A 23 3.65 6.59 -0.76
CA VAL A 23 2.74 6.41 0.37
C VAL A 23 1.71 7.50 0.22
N PRO A 24 0.43 7.17 0.13
CA PRO A 24 -0.58 8.20 -0.07
C PRO A 24 -0.56 9.22 1.05
N ARG A 25 -0.64 10.48 0.67
CA ARG A 25 -0.63 11.55 1.64
C ARG A 25 -1.77 11.38 2.64
N LEU A 26 -2.90 10.86 2.20
CA LEU A 26 -4.04 10.67 3.05
C LEU A 26 -3.74 9.78 4.26
N LEU A 27 -2.92 8.78 4.09
CA LEU A 27 -2.58 7.90 5.20
C LEU A 27 -1.81 8.64 6.28
N ILE A 28 -1.18 9.73 5.93
CA ILE A 28 -0.44 10.52 6.91
C ILE A 28 -1.33 11.60 7.51
N LYS A 29 -2.17 12.21 6.70
CA LYS A 29 -2.92 13.37 7.14
C LYS A 29 -4.30 13.10 7.72
N ASP A 30 -4.97 12.07 7.25
CA ASP A 30 -6.34 11.84 7.67
C ASP A 30 -6.39 11.17 9.04
N LYS A 31 -7.29 11.62 9.88
CA LYS A 31 -7.41 11.07 11.20
C LYS A 31 -7.70 9.59 11.23
N ARG A 32 -8.42 9.10 10.26
CA ARG A 32 -8.79 7.69 10.26
C ARG A 32 -7.60 6.78 10.15
N PHE A 33 -6.50 7.27 9.59
CA PHE A 33 -5.33 6.44 9.42
C PHE A 33 -4.23 6.74 10.45
N LYS A 34 -4.51 7.63 11.40
CA LYS A 34 -3.49 7.98 12.37
C LYS A 34 -3.11 6.82 13.28
N GLY A 35 -4.01 5.88 13.45
CA GLY A 35 -3.71 4.74 14.29
C GLY A 35 -2.82 3.69 13.66
N LEU A 36 -2.59 3.81 12.34
CA LEU A 36 -1.72 2.86 11.70
C LEU A 36 -0.28 3.18 12.02
N SER A 37 0.54 2.17 12.21
CA SER A 37 1.95 2.40 12.45
C SER A 37 2.61 2.88 11.16
N SER A 38 3.77 3.47 11.29
CA SER A 38 4.52 3.92 10.12
C SER A 38 4.87 2.76 9.23
N ASP A 39 5.20 1.63 9.84
CA ASP A 39 5.54 0.44 9.07
C ASP A 39 4.35 -0.06 8.25
N ALA A 40 3.15 0.01 8.81
CA ALA A 40 1.97 -0.42 8.09
C ALA A 40 1.70 0.51 6.91
N LYS A 41 1.91 1.81 7.08
CA LYS A 41 1.73 2.76 6.00
C LYS A 41 2.74 2.51 4.89
N LEU A 42 3.96 2.18 5.27
CA LEU A 42 5.01 1.91 4.32
C LEU A 42 4.66 0.64 3.54
N LEU A 43 4.19 -0.39 4.24
CA LEU A 43 3.81 -1.62 3.58
C LEU A 43 2.69 -1.38 2.57
N TYR A 44 1.73 -0.54 2.92
CA TYR A 44 0.66 -0.25 1.99
C TYR A 44 1.24 0.41 0.72
N GLY A 45 2.23 1.27 0.86
CA GLY A 45 2.91 1.88 -0.27
C GLY A 45 3.60 0.85 -1.16
N LEU A 46 4.24 -0.15 -0.55
CA LEU A 46 4.87 -1.19 -1.31
C LEU A 46 3.81 -2.03 -2.05
N MET A 47 2.67 -2.23 -1.43
CA MET A 47 1.61 -2.99 -2.07
C MET A 47 1.00 -2.23 -3.24
N LEU A 48 0.90 -0.90 -3.14
CA LEU A 48 0.40 -0.11 -4.24
C LEU A 48 1.35 -0.21 -5.44
N ASP A 49 2.63 -0.26 -5.16
CA ASP A 49 3.61 -0.39 -6.21
C ASP A 49 3.45 -1.73 -6.90
N ARG A 50 3.23 -2.78 -6.11
CA ARG A 50 3.07 -4.11 -6.67
C ARG A 50 1.78 -4.21 -7.50
N MET A 51 0.79 -3.40 -7.18
CA MET A 51 -0.43 -3.41 -7.95
C MET A 51 -0.22 -2.93 -9.37
N SER A 52 0.77 -2.11 -9.60
CA SER A 52 1.03 -1.68 -10.96
C SER A 52 1.48 -2.86 -11.81
N LEU A 53 2.10 -3.86 -11.18
CA LEU A 53 2.48 -5.05 -11.90
C LEU A 53 1.28 -5.92 -12.15
N SER A 54 0.31 -5.94 -11.23
CA SER A 54 -0.85 -6.78 -11.43
C SER A 54 -1.66 -6.29 -12.62
N VAL A 55 -1.68 -4.99 -12.84
CA VAL A 55 -2.38 -4.47 -13.99
C VAL A 55 -1.68 -4.93 -15.27
N LYS A 56 -0.37 -4.89 -15.31
CA LYS A 56 0.36 -5.34 -16.46
C LYS A 56 0.23 -6.82 -16.70
N ASN A 57 0.15 -7.61 -15.63
CA ASN A 57 0.05 -9.04 -15.74
C ASN A 57 -1.38 -9.53 -15.78
N ARG A 58 -2.33 -8.59 -15.75
CA ARG A 58 -3.75 -8.92 -15.79
C ARG A 58 -4.18 -9.83 -14.67
N TRP A 59 -3.70 -9.56 -13.49
CA TRP A 59 -4.11 -10.31 -12.31
C TRP A 59 -5.42 -9.72 -11.76
N PHE A 60 -6.52 -10.11 -12.35
CA PHE A 60 -7.84 -9.67 -11.92
C PHE A 60 -8.70 -10.88 -11.62
N ASP A 61 -9.59 -10.77 -10.66
CA ASP A 61 -10.46 -11.87 -10.33
C ASP A 61 -11.72 -11.81 -11.22
N GLU A 62 -12.69 -12.65 -10.92
CA GLU A 62 -13.90 -12.72 -11.71
C GLU A 62 -14.68 -11.43 -11.70
N ASP A 63 -14.56 -10.66 -10.65
CA ASP A 63 -15.26 -9.40 -10.54
C ASP A 63 -14.39 -8.25 -11.01
N ASN A 64 -13.31 -8.55 -11.69
CA ASN A 64 -12.40 -7.59 -12.25
C ASN A 64 -11.67 -6.76 -11.17
N ARG A 65 -11.49 -7.33 -9.99
CA ARG A 65 -10.75 -6.65 -8.93
C ARG A 65 -9.28 -7.06 -9.01
N ALA A 66 -8.41 -6.08 -8.96
CA ALA A 66 -6.98 -6.36 -9.04
C ALA A 66 -6.47 -6.96 -7.74
N TYR A 67 -5.57 -7.90 -7.83
CA TYR A 67 -4.96 -8.48 -6.63
C TYR A 67 -3.47 -8.62 -6.85
N ILE A 68 -2.74 -8.84 -5.77
CA ILE A 68 -1.31 -9.02 -5.86
C ILE A 68 -0.90 -10.29 -5.13
N TYR A 69 0.29 -10.74 -5.43
CA TYR A 69 0.92 -11.82 -4.69
C TYR A 69 2.03 -11.14 -3.91
N TYR A 70 2.08 -11.37 -2.63
CA TYR A 70 3.15 -10.77 -1.80
C TYR A 70 3.29 -11.64 -0.57
N THR A 71 4.30 -12.46 -0.54
CA THR A 71 4.46 -13.41 0.55
C THR A 71 5.07 -12.74 1.77
N VAL A 72 4.91 -13.37 2.91
CA VAL A 72 5.47 -12.87 4.15
C VAL A 72 6.99 -12.77 4.02
N GLU A 73 7.61 -13.75 3.39
CA GLU A 73 9.05 -13.73 3.23
C GLU A 73 9.49 -12.53 2.38
N GLU A 74 8.74 -12.24 1.34
CA GLU A 74 9.08 -11.11 0.50
C GLU A 74 8.93 -9.81 1.27
N ILE A 75 7.90 -9.68 2.07
CA ILE A 75 7.67 -8.49 2.86
C ILE A 75 8.78 -8.32 3.89
N MET A 76 9.13 -9.40 4.56
CA MET A 76 10.19 -9.36 5.56
C MET A 76 11.49 -8.91 4.91
N ASN A 77 11.76 -9.41 3.73
CA ASN A 77 12.97 -9.07 3.04
C ASN A 77 12.97 -7.60 2.60
N ASP A 78 11.86 -7.13 2.07
CA ASP A 78 11.78 -5.77 1.59
C ASP A 78 11.84 -4.75 2.73
N LEU A 79 11.20 -5.02 3.84
CA LEU A 79 11.17 -4.09 4.94
C LEU A 79 12.28 -4.31 5.95
N GLY A 80 12.98 -5.42 5.85
CA GLY A 80 14.04 -5.72 6.81
C GLY A 80 13.50 -5.96 8.20
N CYS A 81 12.36 -6.62 8.31
CA CYS A 81 11.74 -6.84 9.61
C CYS A 81 11.57 -8.30 9.92
N SER A 82 11.24 -8.61 11.15
CA SER A 82 11.05 -9.99 11.59
C SER A 82 9.67 -10.48 11.19
N HIS A 83 9.48 -11.77 11.29
CA HIS A 83 8.19 -12.39 10.99
C HIS A 83 7.12 -11.80 11.89
N GLY A 84 7.41 -11.62 13.16
CA GLY A 84 6.43 -11.08 14.09
C GLY A 84 6.01 -9.67 13.73
N THR A 85 6.96 -8.85 13.33
CA THR A 85 6.65 -7.50 12.93
C THR A 85 5.83 -7.51 11.64
N CYS A 86 6.18 -8.38 10.71
CA CYS A 86 5.45 -8.47 9.46
C CYS A 86 3.99 -8.84 9.73
N THR A 87 3.78 -9.85 10.58
CA THR A 87 2.44 -10.31 10.90
C THR A 87 1.64 -9.19 11.58
N LYS A 88 2.30 -8.43 12.43
CA LYS A 88 1.64 -7.37 13.12
C LYS A 88 1.18 -6.28 12.17
N ILE A 89 2.04 -5.83 11.29
CA ILE A 89 1.66 -4.74 10.40
C ILE A 89 0.65 -5.21 9.35
N MET A 90 0.73 -6.47 8.96
CA MET A 90 -0.28 -7.00 8.07
C MET A 90 -1.64 -6.97 8.75
N SER A 91 -1.69 -7.30 10.03
CA SER A 91 -2.97 -7.32 10.71
C SER A 91 -3.51 -5.91 10.93
N GLU A 92 -2.66 -4.90 10.95
CA GLU A 92 -3.15 -3.54 11.06
C GLU A 92 -3.91 -3.13 9.79
N LEU A 93 -3.49 -3.66 8.66
CA LEU A 93 -4.10 -3.30 7.39
C LEU A 93 -5.28 -4.22 7.02
N ASP A 94 -5.28 -5.42 7.52
CA ASP A 94 -6.22 -6.45 7.13
C ASP A 94 -7.65 -6.10 7.51
N ASN A 95 -8.61 -6.67 6.80
CA ASN A 95 -10.01 -6.41 7.06
C ASN A 95 -10.57 -7.15 8.27
N ARG A 96 -9.85 -8.12 8.81
CA ARG A 96 -10.35 -8.82 9.96
C ARG A 96 -9.97 -8.16 11.26
N LYS A 97 -8.73 -7.80 11.42
CA LYS A 97 -8.26 -7.22 12.65
C LYS A 97 -7.93 -5.76 12.57
N GLY A 98 -7.76 -5.25 11.40
CA GLY A 98 -7.29 -3.90 11.23
C GLY A 98 -8.28 -3.00 10.53
N ILE A 99 -7.75 -2.00 9.84
CA ILE A 99 -8.57 -0.99 9.26
C ILE A 99 -9.27 -1.42 7.98
N GLY A 100 -8.82 -2.48 7.39
CA GLY A 100 -9.49 -2.99 6.19
C GLY A 100 -8.99 -2.44 4.87
N LEU A 101 -7.77 -1.95 4.83
CA LEU A 101 -7.20 -1.47 3.58
C LEU A 101 -6.72 -2.60 2.68
N ILE A 102 -6.57 -3.79 3.22
CA ILE A 102 -6.25 -4.95 2.40
C ILE A 102 -7.13 -6.11 2.82
N GLU A 103 -7.24 -7.08 1.94
CA GLU A 103 -8.00 -8.27 2.25
C GLU A 103 -7.22 -9.44 1.71
N LYS A 104 -6.83 -10.38 2.56
CA LYS A 104 -6.06 -11.52 2.16
C LYS A 104 -6.98 -12.67 1.91
N LYS A 105 -6.78 -13.38 0.83
CA LYS A 105 -7.62 -14.51 0.51
C LYS A 105 -6.77 -15.72 0.19
N ARG A 106 -7.08 -16.84 0.81
CA ARG A 106 -6.37 -18.07 0.57
C ARG A 106 -6.95 -18.75 -0.65
N GLN A 107 -6.09 -19.28 -1.47
CA GLN A 107 -6.56 -19.96 -2.67
C GLN A 107 -6.61 -21.46 -2.52
N GLY A 108 -6.06 -21.99 -1.42
CA GLY A 108 -6.08 -23.44 -1.21
C GLY A 108 -4.68 -23.98 -1.11
N LEU A 109 -4.59 -25.27 -0.92
CA LEU A 109 -3.33 -25.91 -0.70
C LEU A 109 -2.46 -25.78 -1.93
N GLY A 110 -1.23 -25.46 -1.69
CA GLY A 110 -0.27 -25.38 -2.78
C GLY A 110 -0.34 -24.13 -3.61
N ARG A 111 -1.22 -23.22 -3.26
CA ARG A 111 -1.31 -21.98 -4.01
C ARG A 111 -1.04 -20.81 -3.09
N PRO A 112 -0.37 -19.78 -3.59
CA PRO A 112 -0.09 -18.63 -2.75
C PRO A 112 -1.36 -17.86 -2.47
N ASP A 113 -1.38 -17.16 -1.36
CA ASP A 113 -2.51 -16.32 -1.03
C ASP A 113 -2.48 -15.11 -1.93
N ILE A 114 -3.64 -14.55 -2.20
CA ILE A 114 -3.70 -13.31 -2.94
C ILE A 114 -4.15 -12.21 -1.98
N ILE A 115 -3.80 -10.99 -2.31
CA ILE A 115 -4.13 -9.85 -1.49
C ILE A 115 -4.81 -8.81 -2.36
N TYR A 116 -5.99 -8.38 -1.93
CA TYR A 116 -6.66 -7.27 -2.59
C TYR A 116 -6.23 -6.01 -1.87
N VAL A 117 -5.67 -5.07 -2.59
CA VAL A 117 -5.26 -3.79 -2.01
C VAL A 117 -6.40 -2.83 -2.29
N LYS A 118 -7.05 -2.39 -1.24
CA LYS A 118 -8.25 -1.58 -1.40
C LYS A 118 -7.93 -0.11 -1.57
N ASN A 119 -8.88 0.58 -2.13
CA ASN A 119 -8.69 1.98 -2.47
C ASN A 119 -8.81 2.86 -1.22
N PHE A 120 -7.73 3.52 -0.88
CA PHE A 120 -7.71 4.37 0.30
C PHE A 120 -8.60 5.60 0.14
N VAL A 121 -8.89 6.00 -1.06
CA VAL A 121 -9.70 7.16 -1.30
C VAL A 121 -11.14 6.96 -0.89
N THR A 122 -11.66 5.77 -1.04
CA THR A 122 -13.05 5.52 -0.73
C THR A 122 -13.32 5.68 0.75
N ALA A 123 -12.28 5.63 1.56
CA ALA A 123 -12.47 5.78 2.99
C ALA A 123 -12.96 7.16 3.35
N CYS A 124 -12.66 8.17 2.57
CA CYS A 124 -13.10 9.49 2.91
C CYS A 124 -14.33 9.88 2.13
N ALA A 125 -14.74 9.08 1.20
CA ALA A 125 -15.90 9.41 0.43
C ALA A 125 -17.08 8.77 1.06
N SER A 126 -17.63 9.34 2.06
CA SER A 126 -18.71 8.67 2.66
C SER A 126 -19.92 9.19 2.11
N GLY A 127 -20.34 9.17 1.14
CA GLY A 127 -21.59 9.62 0.69
C GLY A 127 -21.66 9.53 -0.78
N PRO A 128 -22.66 10.03 -1.32
CA PRO A 128 -22.93 9.91 -2.72
C PRO A 128 -21.89 10.55 -3.56
N ILE A 129 -21.09 11.33 -2.99
CA ILE A 129 -20.10 11.92 -3.72
C ILE A 129 -19.17 10.97 -4.29
N ALA A 130 -19.00 9.91 -3.68
CA ALA A 130 -18.08 8.92 -4.14
C ALA A 130 -18.31 8.62 -5.57
N VAL A 131 -19.47 8.77 -5.99
CA VAL A 131 -19.75 8.42 -7.29
C VAL A 131 -19.15 9.30 -8.26
N SER A 132 -19.21 10.51 -7.97
CA SER A 132 -18.80 11.34 -8.94
C SER A 132 -17.41 11.23 -9.26
N TYR A 133 -16.67 10.55 -8.47
CA TYR A 133 -15.47 10.64 -8.76
C TYR A 133 -14.90 9.63 -9.34
N THR A 134 -15.49 8.95 -9.90
CA THR A 134 -14.91 7.91 -10.51
C THR A 134 -13.97 8.64 -11.37
N HIS A 135 -14.04 9.92 -11.52
CA HIS A 135 -13.08 10.51 -12.21
C HIS A 135 -11.92 10.68 -11.45
N LEU A 136 -10.81 10.60 -11.85
CA LEU A 136 -9.70 10.64 -11.09
C LEU A 136 -9.50 11.85 -10.34
N ARG A 137 -10.00 12.91 -10.66
CA ARG A 137 -9.73 14.00 -9.95
C ARG A 137 -10.30 13.99 -8.67
N ALA A 138 -11.27 13.30 -8.43
CA ALA A 138 -11.91 13.26 -7.18
C ALA A 138 -11.03 12.94 -6.04
N HIS A 139 -10.04 12.14 -6.26
CA HIS A 139 -9.35 11.81 -5.09
C HIS A 139 -8.43 12.89 -4.66
N GLU A 140 -8.21 13.83 -5.46
CA GLU A 140 -7.39 14.87 -5.02
C GLU A 140 -8.23 15.69 -4.13
N THR A 141 -9.47 15.85 -4.40
CA THR A 141 -10.34 16.61 -3.58
C THR A 141 -10.42 16.01 -2.23
N CYS A 142 -10.51 14.73 -2.19
CA CYS A 142 -10.61 14.06 -0.92
C CYS A 142 -9.36 14.31 -0.11
N ALA A 143 -8.24 14.29 -0.72
CA ALA A 143 -7.03 14.50 -0.01
C ALA A 143 -6.89 15.94 0.49
N ASP A 144 -7.49 16.84 -0.17
CA ASP A 144 -7.38 18.19 0.24
C ASP A 144 -8.24 18.51 1.43
N LEU A 145 -9.16 17.70 1.71
CA LEU A 145 -10.00 17.93 2.84
C LEU A 145 -9.33 17.50 4.10
#